data_1796a1b92d4f6e2614bf0149396703ff
#
_entry.id   1796a1b92d4f6e2614bf0149396703ff
#
_cell.length_a   1.000
_cell.length_b   1.000
_cell.length_c   1.000
_cell.angle_alpha   90.00
_cell.angle_beta   90.00
_cell.angle_gamma   90.00
#
_symmetry.space_group_name_H-M   'P 1'
#
loop_
_entity.id
_entity.type
_entity.pdbx_description
1 polymer ?
#
loop_
_entity_poly.entity_id
_entity_poly.type
_entity_poly.pdbx_seq_one_letter_code
_entity_poly.pdbx_strand_id
1 'polypeptide(L)'
;KGELARFGKATAVCVVGALIGISLNLSNLYHTWQYGQETMRGKSELVKKNVANQTSSGLDRDYITQWSYGIDETWTLMIPDAKGGASVPLAQNQQAMEKADPNFVQIYQQLGQYWGNQPGTSGPVYVGAFVCMLFILGLFIVKGPMKWALLAATILSILLAWGRNFMPFTNFFLDYVPMYAKFRTVASILVIAEFTIPLLAMMALKKIVDEPEILTEKIKYVYASFGLTAGFCLLFAIMPGVFFPDFVS
;
A
#
# COMPACT_ATOMS: atom_id res chain seq x y z
N LYS A 1 -16.49 21.14 -26.12
CA LYS A 1 -16.59 22.37 -25.25
C LYS A 1 -17.60 22.17 -24.09
N GLY A 2 -18.66 21.35 -24.21
CA GLY A 2 -19.67 21.15 -23.15
C GLY A 2 -19.18 20.32 -21.96
N GLU A 3 -18.27 19.36 -22.16
CA GLU A 3 -17.76 18.51 -21.08
C GLU A 3 -16.86 19.26 -20.11
N LEU A 4 -16.05 20.21 -20.58
CA LEU A 4 -15.20 21.03 -19.72
C LEU A 4 -16.02 21.92 -18.79
N ALA A 5 -17.13 22.48 -19.29
CA ALA A 5 -18.05 23.28 -18.48
C ALA A 5 -18.79 22.42 -17.43
N ARG A 6 -19.17 21.19 -17.80
CA ARG A 6 -19.78 20.22 -16.85
C ARG A 6 -18.78 19.81 -15.77
N PHE A 7 -17.53 19.50 -16.16
CA PHE A 7 -16.44 19.20 -15.23
C PHE A 7 -16.20 20.39 -14.27
N GLY A 8 -16.11 21.63 -14.78
CA GLY A 8 -15.93 22.81 -13.95
C GLY A 8 -17.07 23.02 -12.93
N LYS A 9 -18.33 22.81 -13.34
CA LYS A 9 -19.47 22.87 -12.42
C LYS A 9 -19.41 21.76 -11.35
N ALA A 10 -19.09 20.53 -11.72
CA ALA A 10 -18.96 19.44 -10.79
C ALA A 10 -17.84 19.70 -9.78
N THR A 11 -16.68 20.16 -10.24
CA THR A 11 -15.57 20.55 -9.38
C THR A 11 -15.96 21.65 -8.42
N ALA A 12 -16.66 22.70 -8.89
CA ALA A 12 -17.13 23.79 -8.03
C ALA A 12 -18.07 23.27 -6.91
N VAL A 13 -19.01 22.39 -7.24
CA VAL A 13 -19.90 21.77 -6.24
C VAL A 13 -19.11 20.96 -5.23
N CYS A 14 -18.13 20.17 -5.67
CA CYS A 14 -17.24 19.40 -4.76
C CYS A 14 -16.44 20.34 -3.84
N VAL A 15 -15.89 21.43 -4.36
CA VAL A 15 -15.15 22.43 -3.57
C VAL A 15 -16.05 23.07 -2.52
N VAL A 16 -17.26 23.50 -2.89
CA VAL A 16 -18.22 24.06 -1.93
C VAL A 16 -18.59 23.05 -0.86
N GLY A 17 -18.87 21.80 -1.25
CA GLY A 17 -19.15 20.72 -0.30
C GLY A 17 -17.97 20.47 0.66
N ALA A 18 -16.75 20.48 0.15
CA ALA A 18 -15.53 20.33 0.96
C ALA A 18 -15.37 21.51 1.94
N LEU A 19 -15.59 22.74 1.52
CA LEU A 19 -15.53 23.92 2.39
C LEU A 19 -16.58 23.85 3.51
N ILE A 20 -17.80 23.42 3.21
CA ILE A 20 -18.83 23.20 4.23
C ILE A 20 -18.40 22.11 5.20
N GLY A 21 -17.90 20.96 4.71
CA GLY A 21 -17.41 19.87 5.55
C GLY A 21 -16.26 20.29 6.47
N ILE A 22 -15.31 21.09 5.96
CA ILE A 22 -14.22 21.66 6.74
C ILE A 22 -14.76 22.64 7.81
N SER A 23 -15.72 23.48 7.46
CA SER A 23 -16.26 24.49 8.38
C SER A 23 -16.93 23.86 9.60
N LEU A 24 -17.59 22.71 9.46
CA LEU A 24 -18.19 21.97 10.58
C LEU A 24 -17.16 21.45 11.60
N ASN A 25 -15.94 21.20 11.13
CA ASN A 25 -14.84 20.72 11.98
C ASN A 25 -13.75 21.79 12.23
N LEU A 26 -14.01 23.04 11.89
CA LEU A 26 -13.01 24.11 11.90
C LEU A 26 -12.37 24.29 13.27
N SER A 27 -13.14 24.20 14.35
CA SER A 27 -12.62 24.32 15.73
C SER A 27 -11.60 23.23 16.03
N ASN A 28 -11.94 21.95 15.77
CA ASN A 28 -11.03 20.84 16.00
C ASN A 28 -9.78 20.91 15.12
N LEU A 29 -9.95 21.29 13.86
CA LEU A 29 -8.84 21.46 12.91
C LEU A 29 -7.92 22.59 13.34
N TYR A 30 -8.47 23.74 13.77
CA TYR A 30 -7.70 24.89 14.24
C TYR A 30 -6.89 24.55 15.49
N HIS A 31 -7.52 23.96 16.51
CA HIS A 31 -6.82 23.59 17.74
C HIS A 31 -5.77 22.50 17.49
N THR A 32 -6.07 21.52 16.64
CA THR A 32 -5.10 20.49 16.25
C THR A 32 -3.92 21.09 15.49
N TRP A 33 -4.17 22.04 14.60
CA TRP A 33 -3.12 22.75 13.87
C TRP A 33 -2.26 23.59 14.80
N GLN A 34 -2.88 24.39 15.70
CA GLN A 34 -2.17 25.20 16.68
C GLN A 34 -1.32 24.34 17.61
N TYR A 35 -1.92 23.32 18.20
CA TYR A 35 -1.20 22.37 19.06
C TYR A 35 -0.09 21.64 18.31
N GLY A 36 -0.33 21.28 17.06
CA GLY A 36 0.64 20.60 16.20
C GLY A 36 1.94 21.39 15.99
N GLN A 37 1.90 22.73 16.07
CA GLN A 37 3.09 23.57 15.96
C GLN A 37 4.01 23.48 17.17
N GLU A 38 3.45 23.22 18.35
CA GLU A 38 4.17 23.08 19.63
C GLU A 38 4.66 21.63 19.86
N THR A 39 4.40 20.71 18.92
CA THR A 39 4.82 19.32 19.00
C THR A 39 6.03 19.04 18.11
N MET A 40 6.51 17.80 18.12
CA MET A 40 7.58 17.33 17.23
C MET A 40 7.27 17.52 15.73
N ARG A 41 6.01 17.81 15.35
CA ARG A 41 5.60 18.13 13.98
C ARG A 41 5.79 19.62 13.63
N GLY A 42 6.09 20.46 14.60
CA GLY A 42 6.45 21.86 14.42
C GLY A 42 7.93 22.07 14.07
N LYS A 43 8.35 23.32 13.99
CA LYS A 43 9.78 23.65 13.86
C LYS A 43 10.48 23.33 15.17
N SER A 44 11.58 22.59 15.12
CA SER A 44 12.38 22.32 16.31
C SER A 44 13.23 23.53 16.65
N GLU A 45 13.19 23.96 17.92
CA GLU A 45 14.10 24.98 18.45
C GLU A 45 15.46 24.38 18.87
N LEU A 46 15.53 23.05 19.01
CA LEU A 46 16.76 22.36 19.38
C LEU A 46 17.69 22.20 18.18
N VAL A 47 18.98 22.41 18.41
CA VAL A 47 20.01 22.14 17.40
C VAL A 47 20.07 20.65 17.16
N LYS A 48 19.62 20.21 15.99
CA LYS A 48 19.64 18.80 15.60
C LYS A 48 21.03 18.41 15.08
N LYS A 49 21.55 17.28 15.57
CA LYS A 49 22.88 16.78 15.23
C LYS A 49 23.03 16.37 13.76
N ASN A 50 21.93 15.96 13.10
CA ASN A 50 21.96 15.47 11.72
C ASN A 50 21.05 16.30 10.82
N VAL A 51 21.62 17.29 10.14
CA VAL A 51 20.90 18.20 9.23
C VAL A 51 20.34 17.47 8.01
N ALA A 52 21.03 16.43 7.52
CA ALA A 52 20.59 15.68 6.33
C ALA A 52 19.29 14.91 6.56
N ASN A 53 19.00 14.55 7.82
CA ASN A 53 17.78 13.81 8.19
C ASN A 53 16.57 14.73 8.44
N GLN A 54 16.74 16.04 8.39
CA GLN A 54 15.67 16.99 8.66
C GLN A 54 14.79 17.22 7.43
N THR A 55 13.49 17.43 7.66
CA THR A 55 12.59 18.03 6.67
C THR A 55 12.41 19.52 6.97
N SER A 56 12.01 20.31 5.97
CA SER A 56 11.90 21.77 6.09
C SER A 56 10.87 22.23 7.14
N SER A 57 9.87 21.42 7.45
CA SER A 57 8.74 21.85 8.27
C SER A 57 8.00 20.72 8.99
N GLY A 58 8.65 19.61 9.26
CA GLY A 58 7.98 18.43 9.82
C GLY A 58 8.86 17.52 10.63
N LEU A 59 8.51 16.25 10.62
CA LEU A 59 9.23 15.17 11.29
C LEU A 59 10.55 14.85 10.58
N ASP A 60 11.46 14.18 11.28
CA ASP A 60 12.69 13.68 10.67
C ASP A 60 12.40 12.56 9.65
N ARG A 61 13.21 12.48 8.59
CA ARG A 61 13.03 11.51 7.48
C ARG A 61 13.01 10.08 7.98
N ASP A 62 13.94 9.69 8.85
CA ASP A 62 13.99 8.35 9.43
C ASP A 62 12.74 8.03 10.23
N TYR A 63 12.21 9.01 10.97
CA TYR A 63 10.99 8.82 11.76
C TYR A 63 9.74 8.67 10.87
N ILE A 64 9.65 9.45 9.80
CA ILE A 64 8.55 9.35 8.82
C ILE A 64 8.56 7.99 8.15
N THR A 65 9.75 7.53 7.73
CA THR A 65 9.94 6.32 6.94
C THR A 65 10.20 5.06 7.76
N GLN A 66 10.04 5.14 9.08
CA GLN A 66 10.25 3.99 9.96
C GLN A 66 9.36 2.79 9.60
N TRP A 67 8.10 3.03 9.29
CA TRP A 67 7.15 2.05 8.78
C TRP A 67 7.10 2.13 7.25
N SER A 68 8.16 1.71 6.59
CA SER A 68 8.22 1.59 5.14
C SER A 68 7.99 0.15 4.73
N TYR A 69 7.17 -0.03 3.72
CA TYR A 69 6.86 -1.34 3.15
C TYR A 69 8.06 -1.86 2.36
N GLY A 70 8.39 -3.13 2.49
CA GLY A 70 9.43 -3.75 1.68
C GLY A 70 9.03 -3.83 0.20
N ILE A 71 10.00 -3.68 -0.70
CA ILE A 71 9.73 -3.85 -2.14
C ILE A 71 9.23 -5.27 -2.40
N ASP A 72 9.88 -6.25 -1.81
CA ASP A 72 9.52 -7.66 -1.85
C ASP A 72 8.25 -7.98 -1.03
N GLU A 73 7.95 -7.20 -0.01
CA GLU A 73 6.68 -7.26 0.73
C GLU A 73 5.46 -6.98 -0.16
N THR A 74 5.62 -6.28 -1.28
CA THR A 74 4.54 -5.97 -2.23
C THR A 74 3.85 -7.24 -2.74
N TRP A 75 4.54 -8.38 -2.74
CA TRP A 75 3.95 -9.67 -3.12
C TRP A 75 2.85 -10.13 -2.16
N THR A 76 2.80 -9.60 -0.92
CA THR A 76 1.73 -9.94 0.02
C THR A 76 0.35 -9.50 -0.47
N LEU A 77 0.26 -8.49 -1.34
CA LEU A 77 -1.00 -8.12 -2.00
C LEU A 77 -1.65 -9.31 -2.74
N MET A 78 -0.82 -10.23 -3.24
CA MET A 78 -1.25 -11.38 -4.04
C MET A 78 -1.04 -12.72 -3.31
N ILE A 79 0.03 -12.86 -2.54
CA ILE A 79 0.42 -14.09 -1.85
C ILE A 79 0.30 -13.86 -0.35
N PRO A 80 -0.64 -14.52 0.35
CA PRO A 80 -0.79 -14.32 1.78
C PRO A 80 0.49 -14.75 2.50
N ASP A 81 0.81 -13.99 3.55
CA ASP A 81 1.94 -14.27 4.44
C ASP A 81 3.32 -14.40 3.75
N ALA A 82 3.50 -13.78 2.56
CA ALA A 82 4.77 -13.83 1.83
C ALA A 82 5.98 -13.33 2.63
N LYS A 83 5.76 -12.47 3.63
CA LYS A 83 6.75 -12.02 4.63
C LYS A 83 6.33 -12.39 6.07
N GLY A 84 5.62 -13.50 6.22
CA GLY A 84 5.04 -13.93 7.47
C GLY A 84 3.75 -13.20 7.82
N GLY A 85 3.18 -13.55 8.96
CA GLY A 85 1.91 -13.02 9.44
C GLY A 85 2.05 -11.72 10.23
N ALA A 86 1.24 -11.57 11.27
CA ALA A 86 1.35 -10.47 12.23
C ALA A 86 2.65 -10.58 13.05
N SER A 87 3.06 -9.46 13.66
CA SER A 87 4.21 -9.42 14.59
C SER A 87 3.84 -10.02 15.94
N VAL A 88 3.49 -11.30 15.93
CA VAL A 88 3.20 -12.12 17.11
C VAL A 88 4.22 -13.25 17.20
N PRO A 89 4.47 -13.82 18.41
CA PRO A 89 5.39 -14.93 18.56
C PRO A 89 5.03 -16.14 17.68
N LEU A 90 6.04 -16.78 17.12
CA LEU A 90 5.86 -17.98 16.29
C LEU A 90 5.16 -19.10 17.07
N ALA A 91 5.37 -19.17 18.39
CA ALA A 91 4.70 -20.11 19.28
C ALA A 91 3.17 -20.01 19.29
N GLN A 92 2.58 -18.90 18.80
CA GLN A 92 1.13 -18.76 18.65
C GLN A 92 0.60 -19.40 17.36
N ASN A 93 1.47 -19.77 16.44
CA ASN A 93 1.07 -20.46 15.21
C ASN A 93 1.02 -21.98 15.46
N GLN A 94 -0.19 -22.51 15.64
CA GLN A 94 -0.41 -23.91 15.95
C GLN A 94 0.16 -24.84 14.87
N GLN A 95 0.00 -24.52 13.59
CA GLN A 95 0.52 -25.34 12.48
C GLN A 95 2.06 -25.37 12.45
N ALA A 96 2.69 -24.26 12.81
CA ALA A 96 4.15 -24.21 12.93
C ALA A 96 4.63 -25.02 14.12
N MET A 97 3.91 -24.93 15.25
CA MET A 97 4.28 -25.65 16.48
C MET A 97 4.09 -27.17 16.38
N GLU A 98 3.14 -27.65 15.57
CA GLU A 98 2.98 -29.08 15.30
C GLU A 98 4.20 -29.74 14.63
N LYS A 99 4.96 -28.94 13.87
CA LYS A 99 6.16 -29.36 13.14
C LYS A 99 7.47 -28.94 13.82
N ALA A 100 7.38 -28.19 14.90
CA ALA A 100 8.52 -27.60 15.58
C ALA A 100 9.19 -28.62 16.51
N ASP A 101 10.52 -28.54 16.64
CA ASP A 101 11.27 -29.35 17.62
C ASP A 101 10.93 -28.84 19.04
N PRO A 102 10.43 -29.73 19.94
CA PRO A 102 10.08 -29.36 21.31
C PRO A 102 11.24 -28.78 22.12
N ASN A 103 12.47 -29.06 21.76
CA ASN A 103 13.66 -28.55 22.47
C ASN A 103 13.85 -27.03 22.30
N PHE A 104 13.24 -26.42 21.27
CA PHE A 104 13.42 -25.01 20.94
C PHE A 104 12.17 -24.14 21.22
N VAL A 105 11.19 -24.64 21.97
CA VAL A 105 9.93 -23.90 22.27
C VAL A 105 10.17 -22.51 22.86
N GLN A 106 11.20 -22.36 23.71
CA GLN A 106 11.54 -21.04 24.27
C GLN A 106 12.02 -20.05 23.21
N ILE A 107 12.71 -20.53 22.18
CA ILE A 107 13.16 -19.70 21.05
C ILE A 107 11.95 -19.27 20.22
N TYR A 108 11.01 -20.18 19.94
CA TYR A 108 9.81 -19.88 19.17
C TYR A 108 8.87 -18.87 19.86
N GLN A 109 8.96 -18.73 21.18
CA GLN A 109 8.25 -17.68 21.92
C GLN A 109 8.84 -16.27 21.69
N GLN A 110 10.12 -16.19 21.33
CA GLN A 110 10.82 -14.94 21.09
C GLN A 110 10.86 -14.54 19.60
N LEU A 111 10.76 -15.51 18.69
CA LEU A 111 10.75 -15.26 17.26
C LEU A 111 9.38 -14.77 16.82
N GLY A 112 9.34 -13.64 16.09
CA GLY A 112 8.14 -13.15 15.44
C GLY A 112 7.80 -13.91 14.17
N GLN A 113 6.51 -13.98 13.84
CA GLN A 113 6.07 -14.55 12.56
C GLN A 113 6.38 -13.63 11.38
N TYR A 114 6.38 -12.31 11.62
CA TYR A 114 6.70 -11.32 10.62
C TYR A 114 8.22 -11.12 10.48
N TRP A 115 8.69 -11.17 9.24
CA TRP A 115 10.10 -11.00 8.87
C TRP A 115 10.29 -9.99 7.72
N GLY A 116 9.33 -9.07 7.53
CA GLY A 116 9.42 -7.95 6.59
C GLY A 116 10.20 -6.75 7.14
N ASN A 117 10.19 -5.66 6.38
CA ASN A 117 11.03 -4.48 6.64
C ASN A 117 10.45 -3.51 7.68
N GLN A 118 9.20 -3.67 8.09
CA GLN A 118 8.57 -2.80 9.06
C GLN A 118 8.96 -3.22 10.48
N PRO A 119 8.98 -2.28 11.47
CA PRO A 119 9.24 -2.63 12.86
C PRO A 119 8.20 -3.59 13.46
N GLY A 120 7.03 -3.65 12.88
CA GLY A 120 5.94 -4.53 13.27
C GLY A 120 4.69 -4.28 12.43
N THR A 121 3.81 -5.28 12.38
CA THR A 121 2.54 -5.22 11.66
C THR A 121 1.47 -6.03 12.39
N SER A 122 0.21 -5.63 12.23
CA SER A 122 -0.95 -6.40 12.70
C SER A 122 -1.32 -7.55 11.75
N GLY A 123 -0.73 -7.59 10.58
CA GLY A 123 -0.93 -8.59 9.54
C GLY A 123 -0.53 -8.06 8.16
N PRO A 124 -0.41 -8.94 7.18
CA PRO A 124 -0.06 -8.54 5.82
C PRO A 124 -1.20 -7.79 5.15
N VAL A 125 -0.85 -6.84 4.27
CA VAL A 125 -1.81 -6.21 3.35
C VAL A 125 -2.08 -7.22 2.23
N TYR A 126 -3.27 -7.81 2.21
CA TYR A 126 -3.63 -8.86 1.27
C TYR A 126 -4.93 -8.56 0.52
N VAL A 127 -4.87 -8.55 -0.79
CA VAL A 127 -6.03 -8.30 -1.67
C VAL A 127 -6.55 -9.61 -2.28
N GLY A 128 -5.66 -10.54 -2.58
CA GLY A 128 -5.98 -11.83 -3.14
C GLY A 128 -5.53 -12.03 -4.60
N ALA A 129 -4.97 -13.21 -4.89
CA ALA A 129 -4.44 -13.53 -6.22
C ALA A 129 -5.51 -13.44 -7.31
N PHE A 130 -6.73 -13.93 -7.04
CA PHE A 130 -7.83 -13.87 -7.99
C PHE A 130 -8.30 -12.43 -8.25
N VAL A 131 -8.34 -11.59 -7.22
CA VAL A 131 -8.69 -10.17 -7.36
C VAL A 131 -7.60 -9.44 -8.15
N CYS A 132 -6.32 -9.74 -7.92
CA CYS A 132 -5.22 -9.21 -8.71
C CYS A 132 -5.29 -9.67 -10.18
N MET A 133 -5.68 -10.92 -10.44
CA MET A 133 -5.93 -11.41 -11.80
C MET A 133 -7.03 -10.61 -12.49
N LEU A 134 -8.15 -10.40 -11.82
CA LEU A 134 -9.26 -9.60 -12.36
C LEU A 134 -8.88 -8.13 -12.55
N PHE A 135 -8.06 -7.57 -11.67
CA PHE A 135 -7.52 -6.21 -11.83
C PHE A 135 -6.69 -6.09 -13.11
N ILE A 136 -5.76 -7.03 -13.35
CA ILE A 136 -4.94 -7.06 -14.56
C ILE A 136 -5.82 -7.25 -15.80
N LEU A 137 -6.76 -8.19 -15.77
CA LEU A 137 -7.72 -8.40 -16.83
C LEU A 137 -8.55 -7.15 -17.11
N GLY A 138 -8.95 -6.44 -16.05
CA GLY A 138 -9.70 -5.19 -16.12
C GLY A 138 -9.01 -4.09 -16.93
N LEU A 139 -7.68 -4.02 -16.88
CA LEU A 139 -6.92 -3.08 -17.70
C LEU A 139 -7.13 -3.31 -19.20
N PHE A 140 -7.38 -4.55 -19.62
CA PHE A 140 -7.57 -4.92 -21.02
C PHE A 140 -9.02 -4.87 -21.47
N ILE A 141 -9.97 -5.28 -20.61
CA ILE A 141 -11.38 -5.43 -21.02
C ILE A 141 -12.28 -4.25 -20.65
N VAL A 142 -11.96 -3.51 -19.58
CA VAL A 142 -12.73 -2.33 -19.16
C VAL A 142 -12.41 -1.15 -20.09
N LYS A 143 -13.45 -0.48 -20.59
CA LYS A 143 -13.33 0.70 -21.45
C LYS A 143 -13.35 2.00 -20.63
N GLY A 144 -12.76 3.05 -21.17
CA GLY A 144 -12.76 4.39 -20.57
C GLY A 144 -11.51 4.75 -19.77
N PRO A 145 -11.38 6.01 -19.37
CA PRO A 145 -10.17 6.53 -18.71
C PRO A 145 -10.04 6.10 -17.24
N MET A 146 -11.13 5.70 -16.58
CA MET A 146 -11.15 5.34 -15.15
C MET A 146 -10.12 4.27 -14.80
N LYS A 147 -9.97 3.24 -15.63
CA LYS A 147 -8.98 2.16 -15.40
C LYS A 147 -7.55 2.68 -15.28
N TRP A 148 -7.19 3.71 -16.05
CA TRP A 148 -5.85 4.31 -16.01
C TRP A 148 -5.65 5.14 -14.74
N ALA A 149 -6.70 5.84 -14.29
CA ALA A 149 -6.68 6.56 -13.02
C ALA A 149 -6.51 5.59 -11.85
N LEU A 150 -7.25 4.47 -11.84
CA LEU A 150 -7.11 3.43 -10.82
C LEU A 150 -5.73 2.78 -10.84
N LEU A 151 -5.20 2.47 -12.03
CA LEU A 151 -3.83 1.94 -12.17
C LEU A 151 -2.79 2.94 -11.64
N ALA A 152 -2.89 4.19 -12.04
CA ALA A 152 -1.96 5.24 -11.58
C ALA A 152 -2.01 5.42 -10.06
N ALA A 153 -3.20 5.43 -9.46
CA ALA A 153 -3.38 5.51 -8.02
C ALA A 153 -2.79 4.28 -7.30
N THR A 154 -3.00 3.08 -7.84
CA THR A 154 -2.42 1.84 -7.32
C THR A 154 -0.89 1.91 -7.33
N ILE A 155 -0.29 2.22 -8.48
CA ILE A 155 1.18 2.29 -8.62
C ILE A 155 1.73 3.37 -7.68
N LEU A 156 1.13 4.56 -7.66
CA LEU A 156 1.58 5.66 -6.82
C LEU A 156 1.54 5.29 -5.34
N SER A 157 0.47 4.64 -4.87
CA SER A 157 0.36 4.22 -3.47
C SER A 157 1.42 3.19 -3.08
N ILE A 158 1.71 2.23 -3.97
CA ILE A 158 2.77 1.23 -3.75
C ILE A 158 4.15 1.91 -3.67
N LEU A 159 4.47 2.78 -4.63
CA LEU A 159 5.76 3.49 -4.65
C LEU A 159 5.96 4.36 -3.41
N LEU A 160 4.91 5.04 -2.93
CA LEU A 160 4.95 5.84 -1.71
C LEU A 160 5.08 4.97 -0.46
N ALA A 161 4.45 3.79 -0.43
CA ALA A 161 4.53 2.86 0.69
C ALA A 161 5.95 2.31 0.89
N TRP A 162 6.75 2.18 -0.18
CA TRP A 162 8.15 1.73 -0.08
C TRP A 162 9.04 2.67 0.75
N GLY A 163 8.68 3.94 0.89
CA GLY A 163 9.32 4.90 1.78
C GLY A 163 10.85 4.86 1.73
N ARG A 164 11.51 4.40 2.81
CA ARG A 164 12.97 4.30 2.88
C ARG A 164 13.59 3.33 1.87
N ASN A 165 12.82 2.37 1.38
CA ASN A 165 13.29 1.41 0.39
C ASN A 165 13.33 2.02 -1.03
N PHE A 166 12.74 3.24 -1.21
CA PHE A 166 12.81 4.01 -2.44
C PHE A 166 12.99 5.51 -2.16
N MET A 167 14.07 5.85 -1.44
CA MET A 167 14.35 7.23 -0.98
C MET A 167 14.37 8.30 -2.06
N PRO A 168 14.89 8.10 -3.31
CA PRO A 168 14.87 9.16 -4.31
C PRO A 168 13.44 9.66 -4.60
N PHE A 169 12.47 8.75 -4.67
CA PHE A 169 11.07 9.09 -4.87
C PHE A 169 10.45 9.69 -3.61
N THR A 170 10.70 9.11 -2.45
CA THR A 170 10.19 9.56 -1.15
C THR A 170 10.69 10.96 -0.82
N ASN A 171 11.96 11.29 -1.08
CA ASN A 171 12.52 12.61 -0.86
C ASN A 171 11.80 13.69 -1.68
N PHE A 172 11.45 13.40 -2.93
CA PHE A 172 10.66 14.33 -3.73
C PHE A 172 9.35 14.72 -3.01
N PHE A 173 8.63 13.76 -2.43
CA PHE A 173 7.40 14.05 -1.69
C PHE A 173 7.68 14.77 -0.36
N LEU A 174 8.72 14.39 0.36
CA LEU A 174 9.10 15.03 1.63
C LEU A 174 9.50 16.50 1.44
N ASP A 175 10.12 16.83 0.31
CA ASP A 175 10.66 18.17 0.06
C ASP A 175 9.66 19.10 -0.64
N TYR A 176 8.83 18.55 -1.54
CA TYR A 176 7.99 19.38 -2.42
C TYR A 176 6.49 19.25 -2.17
N VAL A 177 6.02 18.15 -1.53
CA VAL A 177 4.58 17.99 -1.32
C VAL A 177 4.19 18.55 0.04
N PRO A 178 3.35 19.61 0.09
CA PRO A 178 2.92 20.21 1.33
C PRO A 178 2.27 19.18 2.26
N MET A 179 2.54 19.29 3.55
CA MET A 179 1.99 18.44 4.61
C MET A 179 2.52 16.99 4.64
N TYR A 180 3.15 16.47 3.58
CA TYR A 180 3.61 15.08 3.54
C TYR A 180 4.58 14.76 4.70
N ALA A 181 5.51 15.67 5.01
CA ALA A 181 6.46 15.54 6.12
C ALA A 181 5.84 15.66 7.54
N LYS A 182 4.53 15.91 7.64
CA LYS A 182 3.81 15.97 8.93
C LYS A 182 3.30 14.61 9.40
N PHE A 183 3.26 13.62 8.51
CA PHE A 183 2.73 12.29 8.79
C PHE A 183 3.86 11.28 8.87
N ARG A 184 3.64 10.21 9.61
CA ARG A 184 4.51 9.03 9.68
C ARG A 184 3.76 7.80 9.16
N THR A 185 4.46 6.68 9.06
CA THR A 185 3.84 5.40 8.63
C THR A 185 3.41 5.45 7.17
N VAL A 186 4.40 5.65 6.30
CA VAL A 186 4.17 5.75 4.85
C VAL A 186 3.50 4.51 4.25
N ALA A 187 3.69 3.32 4.87
CA ALA A 187 3.04 2.08 4.45
C ALA A 187 1.49 2.15 4.49
N SER A 188 0.91 3.01 5.35
CA SER A 188 -0.56 3.14 5.46
C SER A 188 -1.23 3.63 4.19
N ILE A 189 -0.48 4.23 3.25
CA ILE A 189 -1.03 4.67 1.95
C ILE A 189 -1.48 3.50 1.06
N LEU A 190 -1.07 2.26 1.38
CA LEU A 190 -1.52 1.06 0.66
C LEU A 190 -3.03 0.85 0.72
N VAL A 191 -3.75 1.50 1.66
CA VAL A 191 -5.22 1.53 1.67
C VAL A 191 -5.81 1.97 0.32
N ILE A 192 -5.09 2.81 -0.43
CA ILE A 192 -5.49 3.22 -1.77
C ILE A 192 -5.42 2.02 -2.73
N ALA A 193 -4.34 1.22 -2.68
CA ALA A 193 -4.22 0.01 -3.49
C ALA A 193 -5.27 -1.04 -3.09
N GLU A 194 -5.53 -1.22 -1.79
CA GLU A 194 -6.58 -2.12 -1.27
C GLU A 194 -7.98 -1.72 -1.74
N PHE A 195 -8.21 -0.46 -2.06
CA PHE A 195 -9.46 0.01 -2.63
C PHE A 195 -9.47 -0.07 -4.16
N THR A 196 -8.41 0.41 -4.83
CA THR A 196 -8.38 0.56 -6.29
C THR A 196 -8.26 -0.77 -7.02
N ILE A 197 -7.52 -1.74 -6.45
CA ILE A 197 -7.38 -3.07 -7.05
C ILE A 197 -8.74 -3.81 -7.07
N PRO A 198 -9.47 -3.98 -5.96
CA PRO A 198 -10.79 -4.60 -5.99
C PRO A 198 -11.81 -3.81 -6.82
N LEU A 199 -11.75 -2.48 -6.82
CA LEU A 199 -12.68 -1.67 -7.61
C LEU A 199 -12.56 -1.98 -9.11
N LEU A 200 -11.34 -1.99 -9.67
CA LEU A 200 -11.15 -2.34 -11.07
C LEU A 200 -11.46 -3.82 -11.34
N ALA A 201 -11.16 -4.72 -10.38
CA ALA A 201 -11.52 -6.13 -10.47
C ALA A 201 -13.04 -6.32 -10.55
N MET A 202 -13.81 -5.59 -9.74
CA MET A 202 -15.29 -5.61 -9.80
C MET A 202 -15.84 -5.03 -11.10
N MET A 203 -15.20 -3.98 -11.64
CA MET A 203 -15.54 -3.46 -12.97
C MET A 203 -15.29 -4.50 -14.08
N ALA A 204 -14.19 -5.26 -13.97
CA ALA A 204 -13.90 -6.35 -14.88
C ALA A 204 -14.94 -7.48 -14.76
N LEU A 205 -15.25 -7.88 -13.53
CA LEU A 205 -16.27 -8.92 -13.26
C LEU A 205 -17.63 -8.51 -13.80
N LYS A 206 -18.04 -7.26 -13.53
CA LYS A 206 -19.28 -6.72 -14.13
C LYS A 206 -19.28 -6.82 -15.65
N LYS A 207 -18.15 -6.43 -16.29
CA LYS A 207 -18.03 -6.50 -17.74
C LYS A 207 -18.15 -7.93 -18.28
N ILE A 208 -17.59 -8.91 -17.57
CA ILE A 208 -17.68 -10.34 -17.91
C ILE A 208 -19.13 -10.85 -17.77
N VAL A 209 -19.83 -10.44 -16.71
CA VAL A 209 -21.24 -10.84 -16.49
C VAL A 209 -22.16 -10.22 -17.53
N ASP A 210 -21.95 -8.94 -17.87
CA ASP A 210 -22.77 -8.23 -18.85
C ASP A 210 -22.51 -8.72 -20.29
N GLU A 211 -21.27 -9.13 -20.60
CA GLU A 211 -20.83 -9.56 -21.93
C GLU A 211 -19.94 -10.82 -21.82
N PRO A 212 -20.48 -12.03 -21.58
CA PRO A 212 -19.69 -13.25 -21.36
C PRO A 212 -18.78 -13.63 -22.53
N GLU A 213 -19.18 -13.27 -23.75
CA GLU A 213 -18.43 -13.52 -24.98
C GLU A 213 -17.04 -12.88 -24.97
N ILE A 214 -16.84 -11.84 -24.14
CA ILE A 214 -15.56 -11.14 -24.02
C ILE A 214 -14.43 -12.06 -23.55
N LEU A 215 -14.74 -13.10 -22.80
CA LEU A 215 -13.76 -14.09 -22.34
C LEU A 215 -13.17 -14.88 -23.53
N THR A 216 -14.01 -15.19 -24.52
CA THR A 216 -13.57 -15.89 -25.73
C THR A 216 -12.88 -14.93 -26.70
N GLU A 217 -13.45 -13.75 -26.93
CA GLU A 217 -12.86 -12.74 -27.81
C GLU A 217 -11.49 -12.25 -27.31
N LYS A 218 -11.35 -12.12 -25.98
CA LYS A 218 -10.16 -11.59 -25.31
C LYS A 218 -9.36 -12.68 -24.59
N ILE A 219 -9.47 -13.93 -25.04
CA ILE A 219 -8.85 -15.10 -24.39
C ILE A 219 -7.34 -14.93 -24.12
N LYS A 220 -6.63 -14.25 -25.00
CA LYS A 220 -5.19 -13.95 -24.81
C LYS A 220 -4.92 -13.15 -23.55
N TYR A 221 -5.78 -12.18 -23.24
CA TYR A 221 -5.63 -11.36 -22.04
C TYR A 221 -6.04 -12.13 -20.78
N VAL A 222 -6.99 -13.07 -20.90
CA VAL A 222 -7.34 -13.97 -19.79
C VAL A 222 -6.14 -14.84 -19.45
N TYR A 223 -5.51 -15.49 -20.43
CA TYR A 223 -4.30 -16.29 -20.21
C TYR A 223 -3.13 -15.45 -19.71
N ALA A 224 -2.94 -14.23 -20.23
CA ALA A 224 -1.89 -13.33 -19.76
C ALA A 224 -2.11 -12.92 -18.30
N SER A 225 -3.34 -12.56 -17.92
CA SER A 225 -3.66 -12.18 -16.55
C SER A 225 -3.51 -13.36 -15.58
N PHE A 226 -3.95 -14.54 -15.99
CA PHE A 226 -3.78 -15.78 -15.24
C PHE A 226 -2.29 -16.14 -15.09
N GLY A 227 -1.51 -16.07 -16.17
CA GLY A 227 -0.08 -16.35 -16.15
C GLY A 227 0.70 -15.38 -15.27
N LEU A 228 0.35 -14.09 -15.28
CA LEU A 228 0.99 -13.07 -14.45
C LEU A 228 0.64 -13.21 -12.96
N THR A 229 -0.44 -13.86 -12.59
CA THR A 229 -0.82 -14.05 -11.18
C THR A 229 -0.58 -15.48 -10.71
N ALA A 230 -1.29 -16.43 -11.24
CA ALA A 230 -1.13 -17.84 -10.86
C ALA A 230 0.26 -18.37 -11.23
N GLY A 231 0.85 -17.93 -12.36
CA GLY A 231 2.21 -18.27 -12.75
C GLY A 231 3.24 -17.80 -11.72
N PHE A 232 3.14 -16.54 -11.26
CA PHE A 232 4.00 -16.06 -10.18
C PHE A 232 3.75 -16.80 -8.88
N CYS A 233 2.51 -17.05 -8.48
CA CYS A 233 2.21 -17.83 -7.28
C CYS A 233 2.84 -19.23 -7.34
N LEU A 234 2.80 -19.90 -8.49
CA LEU A 234 3.45 -21.19 -8.69
C LEU A 234 4.97 -21.09 -8.61
N LEU A 235 5.57 -20.06 -9.21
CA LEU A 235 7.02 -19.85 -9.12
C LEU A 235 7.46 -19.63 -7.67
N PHE A 236 6.73 -18.84 -6.89
CA PHE A 236 7.00 -18.66 -5.47
C PHE A 236 6.86 -19.98 -4.68
N ALA A 237 5.86 -20.79 -5.01
CA ALA A 237 5.65 -22.08 -4.35
C ALA A 237 6.77 -23.09 -4.65
N ILE A 238 7.32 -23.09 -5.87
CA ILE A 238 8.36 -24.03 -6.31
C ILE A 238 9.77 -23.55 -5.92
N MET A 239 10.01 -22.23 -5.98
CA MET A 239 11.34 -21.63 -5.81
C MET A 239 11.32 -20.45 -4.82
N PRO A 240 10.87 -20.65 -3.57
CA PRO A 240 10.73 -19.54 -2.61
C PRO A 240 12.07 -18.84 -2.31
N GLY A 241 13.18 -19.58 -2.22
CA GLY A 241 14.49 -19.03 -1.93
C GLY A 241 15.09 -18.15 -3.01
N VAL A 242 14.59 -18.20 -4.26
CA VAL A 242 15.03 -17.27 -5.33
C VAL A 242 14.44 -15.88 -5.13
N PHE A 243 13.17 -15.82 -4.70
CA PHE A 243 12.45 -14.57 -4.51
C PHE A 243 12.66 -13.96 -3.12
N PHE A 244 12.91 -14.81 -2.14
CA PHE A 244 13.14 -14.45 -0.76
C PHE A 244 14.42 -15.14 -0.26
N PRO A 245 15.61 -14.64 -0.64
CA PRO A 245 16.87 -15.25 -0.23
C PRO A 245 17.04 -15.29 1.30
N ASP A 246 16.43 -14.35 2.02
CA ASP A 246 16.48 -14.27 3.47
C ASP A 246 15.57 -15.31 4.18
N PHE A 247 14.72 -16.01 3.42
CA PHE A 247 13.79 -17.00 3.98
C PHE A 247 14.49 -18.29 4.42
N VAL A 248 15.66 -18.59 3.88
CA VAL A 248 16.40 -19.87 4.05
C VAL A 248 17.80 -19.65 4.62
N SER A 249 18.16 -18.43 5.03
CA SER A 249 19.47 -18.10 5.60
C SER A 249 19.60 -18.42 7.08
#